data_763345bb2463cb0ef5a033e9566867b1
#
_entry.id   763345bb2463cb0ef5a033e9566867b1
#
_cell.length_a   1.000
_cell.length_b   1.000
_cell.length_c   1.000
_cell.angle_alpha   90.00
_cell.angle_beta   90.00
_cell.angle_gamma   90.00
#
_symmetry.space_group_name_H-M   'P 1'
#
loop_
_entity.id
_entity.type
_entity.pdbx_description
1 polymer ?
#
loop_
_entity_poly.entity_id
_entity_poly.type
_entity_poly.pdbx_seq_one_letter_code
_entity_poly.pdbx_strand_id
1 'polypeptide(L)'
;MKKDKSNVLVYVVIFMVALGIGSVGMYYAIRYFKPLSQTVVNKLEKEVTVTDNGIADAVEKLYDAVVVVESYQNGTMVSSGSGFVYKTEGEKSYILTNNHVISGASEVKVKFTNNRTETVKVVGSDEYSDIGVLSIDKDKIIKVAEIGKAADTRLGDTAFVIGTPLASEYSWTVARGIISGKDRLVEVNASNSSVASWVMNVMQTDAAINSGNSGGPIANANGEVIGITNMKLVSSGVEGMGFAIPIEDAISIAESLIKGGKIERPMLGVGTLDVSNTDALIREYGISLSKNITEGAVVGYVQKGSPADKAGLEKGDVITKFGDYDIK
;
A
#
# COMPACT_ATOMS: atom_id res chain seq x y z
N MET A 1 -96.50 -31.15 -12.85
CA MET A 1 -95.04 -31.28 -12.93
C MET A 1 -94.48 -31.12 -11.52
N LYS A 2 -94.32 -32.24 -10.79
CA LYS A 2 -93.57 -32.25 -9.49
C LYS A 2 -92.12 -32.55 -9.86
N LYS A 3 -91.29 -31.57 -9.94
CA LYS A 3 -89.88 -31.70 -10.23
C LYS A 3 -89.11 -32.05 -8.93
N ASP A 4 -88.44 -33.16 -9.00
CA ASP A 4 -87.48 -33.77 -8.10
C ASP A 4 -86.74 -32.86 -7.15
N LYS A 5 -87.32 -32.62 -5.99
CA LYS A 5 -86.56 -32.02 -4.86
C LYS A 5 -85.58 -32.99 -4.19
N SER A 6 -85.77 -34.34 -4.52
CA SER A 6 -84.91 -35.38 -3.97
C SER A 6 -83.48 -35.38 -4.49
N ASN A 7 -83.29 -35.07 -5.77
CA ASN A 7 -81.96 -35.09 -6.39
C ASN A 7 -81.10 -33.89 -5.97
N VAL A 8 -81.71 -32.72 -5.69
CA VAL A 8 -81.02 -31.55 -5.28
C VAL A 8 -80.40 -31.77 -3.85
N LEU A 9 -81.14 -32.42 -2.97
CA LEU A 9 -80.66 -32.74 -1.62
C LEU A 9 -79.43 -33.68 -1.66
N VAL A 10 -79.51 -34.71 -2.56
CA VAL A 10 -78.45 -35.65 -2.77
C VAL A 10 -77.17 -34.96 -3.27
N TYR A 11 -77.28 -34.07 -4.24
CA TYR A 11 -76.16 -33.30 -4.76
C TYR A 11 -75.56 -32.34 -3.70
N VAL A 12 -76.39 -31.72 -2.88
CA VAL A 12 -75.91 -30.86 -1.76
C VAL A 12 -75.14 -31.69 -0.72
N VAL A 13 -75.64 -32.89 -0.39
CA VAL A 13 -74.96 -33.80 0.56
C VAL A 13 -73.61 -34.27 -0.02
N ILE A 14 -73.57 -34.67 -1.33
CA ILE A 14 -72.33 -35.07 -1.97
C ILE A 14 -71.31 -33.91 -2.00
N PHE A 15 -71.76 -32.68 -2.28
CA PHE A 15 -70.93 -31.50 -2.27
C PHE A 15 -70.36 -31.20 -0.88
N MET A 16 -71.17 -31.31 0.14
CA MET A 16 -70.73 -31.09 1.55
C MET A 16 -69.73 -32.16 2.02
N VAL A 17 -69.93 -33.41 1.59
CA VAL A 17 -68.99 -34.51 1.90
C VAL A 17 -67.69 -34.31 1.15
N ALA A 18 -67.74 -33.91 -0.12
CA ALA A 18 -66.53 -33.63 -0.92
C ALA A 18 -65.76 -32.43 -0.34
N LEU A 19 -66.44 -31.37 0.11
CA LEU A 19 -65.82 -30.22 0.81
C LEU A 19 -65.19 -30.65 2.14
N GLY A 20 -65.83 -31.51 2.91
CA GLY A 20 -65.26 -32.05 4.15
C GLY A 20 -63.99 -32.87 3.93
N ILE A 21 -64.01 -33.79 2.94
CA ILE A 21 -62.85 -34.61 2.56
C ILE A 21 -61.70 -33.69 2.04
N GLY A 22 -62.01 -32.68 1.20
CA GLY A 22 -61.05 -31.74 0.70
C GLY A 22 -60.39 -30.90 1.82
N SER A 23 -61.18 -30.43 2.79
CA SER A 23 -60.72 -29.70 3.93
C SER A 23 -59.80 -30.49 4.84
N VAL A 24 -60.17 -31.75 5.10
CA VAL A 24 -59.34 -32.68 5.91
C VAL A 24 -58.05 -33.03 5.15
N GLY A 25 -58.15 -33.27 3.83
CA GLY A 25 -56.96 -33.52 2.99
C GLY A 25 -56.02 -32.32 2.96
N MET A 26 -56.55 -31.11 2.88
CA MET A 26 -55.75 -29.87 2.90
C MET A 26 -55.11 -29.63 4.29
N TYR A 27 -55.84 -29.93 5.36
CA TYR A 27 -55.30 -29.83 6.73
C TYR A 27 -54.09 -30.80 6.94
N TYR A 28 -54.19 -32.03 6.45
CA TYR A 28 -53.11 -32.99 6.51
C TYR A 28 -51.99 -32.63 5.57
N ALA A 29 -52.27 -32.12 4.37
CA ALA A 29 -51.25 -31.65 3.44
C ALA A 29 -50.44 -30.47 4.06
N ILE A 30 -51.09 -29.49 4.66
CA ILE A 30 -50.43 -28.37 5.33
C ILE A 30 -49.58 -28.86 6.51
N ARG A 31 -50.04 -29.90 7.24
CA ARG A 31 -49.33 -30.42 8.42
C ARG A 31 -48.18 -31.35 8.06
N TYR A 32 -48.21 -32.05 6.93
CA TYR A 32 -47.16 -32.97 6.49
C TYR A 32 -46.19 -32.36 5.47
N PHE A 33 -46.63 -31.43 4.64
CA PHE A 33 -45.77 -30.67 3.80
C PHE A 33 -45.24 -29.48 4.61
N LYS A 34 -44.15 -29.67 5.38
CA LYS A 34 -43.37 -28.54 5.86
C LYS A 34 -42.86 -27.78 4.63
N PRO A 35 -43.16 -26.49 4.45
CA PRO A 35 -42.63 -25.74 3.32
C PRO A 35 -41.10 -25.77 3.37
N LEU A 36 -40.49 -26.25 2.31
CA LEU A 36 -39.03 -26.25 2.14
C LEU A 36 -38.39 -24.83 2.26
N SER A 37 -39.21 -23.81 2.25
CA SER A 37 -38.80 -22.41 2.36
C SER A 37 -38.34 -21.98 3.75
N GLN A 38 -38.76 -22.69 4.84
CA GLN A 38 -38.30 -22.30 6.20
C GLN A 38 -36.90 -22.81 6.56
N THR A 39 -36.38 -23.80 5.83
CA THR A 39 -35.05 -24.35 6.14
C THR A 39 -33.92 -23.61 5.42
N VAL A 40 -34.23 -22.82 4.40
CA VAL A 40 -33.24 -22.05 3.62
C VAL A 40 -33.02 -20.65 4.22
N VAL A 41 -34.07 -20.04 4.79
CA VAL A 41 -33.99 -18.68 5.37
C VAL A 41 -33.20 -18.66 6.70
N ASN A 42 -33.29 -19.70 7.51
CA ASN A 42 -32.56 -19.76 8.79
C ASN A 42 -31.07 -20.13 8.66
N LYS A 43 -30.57 -20.41 7.45
CA LYS A 43 -29.13 -20.67 7.23
C LYS A 43 -28.36 -19.46 6.68
N LEU A 44 -29.06 -18.41 6.34
CA LEU A 44 -28.47 -17.15 5.82
C LEU A 44 -28.46 -16.00 6.83
N GLU A 45 -29.07 -16.18 7.99
CA GLU A 45 -28.87 -15.30 9.15
C GLU A 45 -27.71 -15.83 10.02
N LYS A 46 -26.55 -16.05 9.43
CA LYS A 46 -25.33 -15.75 10.13
C LYS A 46 -25.29 -14.23 10.07
N GLU A 47 -25.66 -13.55 11.15
CA GLU A 47 -25.25 -12.19 11.37
C GLU A 47 -23.74 -12.17 11.18
N VAL A 48 -23.29 -11.81 9.98
CA VAL A 48 -21.96 -11.27 9.79
C VAL A 48 -22.08 -9.89 10.41
N THR A 49 -22.00 -9.85 11.75
CA THR A 49 -21.68 -8.62 12.44
C THR A 49 -20.27 -8.29 11.99
N VAL A 50 -20.14 -7.63 10.85
CA VAL A 50 -18.94 -6.87 10.55
C VAL A 50 -18.97 -5.74 11.58
N THR A 51 -18.41 -6.00 12.74
CA THR A 51 -18.08 -4.94 13.68
C THR A 51 -16.93 -4.17 13.04
N ASP A 52 -17.28 -3.20 12.21
CA ASP A 52 -16.36 -2.25 11.60
C ASP A 52 -15.72 -1.31 12.65
N ASN A 53 -16.05 -1.50 13.91
CA ASN A 53 -15.56 -0.72 15.05
C ASN A 53 -14.03 -0.78 15.17
N GLY A 54 -13.40 -1.89 14.79
CA GLY A 54 -11.95 -2.04 14.92
C GLY A 54 -11.14 -1.10 14.05
N ILE A 55 -11.61 -0.74 12.85
CA ILE A 55 -10.87 0.17 11.96
C ILE A 55 -11.08 1.63 12.37
N ALA A 56 -12.28 2.00 12.80
CA ALA A 56 -12.53 3.36 13.30
C ALA A 56 -11.66 3.66 14.52
N ASP A 57 -11.57 2.74 15.47
CA ASP A 57 -10.73 2.87 16.66
C ASP A 57 -9.24 2.93 16.30
N ALA A 58 -8.81 2.13 15.32
CA ALA A 58 -7.44 2.13 14.83
C ALA A 58 -7.08 3.46 14.13
N VAL A 59 -8.02 4.02 13.35
CA VAL A 59 -7.86 5.33 12.72
C VAL A 59 -7.76 6.42 13.79
N GLU A 60 -8.64 6.44 14.80
CA GLU A 60 -8.59 7.41 15.89
C GLU A 60 -7.26 7.35 16.66
N LYS A 61 -6.74 6.13 16.84
CA LYS A 61 -5.43 5.93 17.44
C LYS A 61 -4.29 6.63 16.67
N LEU A 62 -4.33 6.62 15.35
CA LEU A 62 -3.25 7.13 14.50
C LEU A 62 -3.46 8.56 14.03
N TYR A 63 -4.72 9.01 13.91
CA TYR A 63 -5.15 10.21 13.20
C TYR A 63 -4.34 11.47 13.59
N ASP A 64 -4.20 11.74 14.87
CA ASP A 64 -3.52 12.95 15.38
C ASP A 64 -1.98 12.89 15.30
N ALA A 65 -1.41 11.75 14.94
CA ALA A 65 0.01 11.63 14.65
C ALA A 65 0.35 11.96 13.19
N VAL A 66 -0.66 12.03 12.30
CA VAL A 66 -0.48 12.28 10.86
C VAL A 66 -0.48 13.79 10.58
N VAL A 67 0.41 14.22 9.73
CA VAL A 67 0.55 15.63 9.31
C VAL A 67 0.52 15.76 7.80
N VAL A 68 0.04 16.91 7.32
CA VAL A 68 0.29 17.35 5.94
C VAL A 68 1.69 17.94 5.89
N VAL A 69 2.48 17.58 4.88
CA VAL A 69 3.81 18.14 4.63
C VAL A 69 3.73 19.03 3.41
N GLU A 70 4.11 20.28 3.55
CA GLU A 70 4.12 21.29 2.49
C GLU A 70 5.55 21.81 2.29
N SER A 71 6.02 21.74 1.06
CA SER A 71 7.37 22.17 0.67
C SER A 71 7.30 23.43 -0.17
N TYR A 72 8.11 24.40 0.19
CA TYR A 72 8.14 25.72 -0.44
C TYR A 72 9.52 26.01 -1.02
N GLN A 73 9.54 26.72 -2.14
CA GLN A 73 10.73 27.30 -2.74
C GLN A 73 10.45 28.76 -3.10
N ASN A 74 11.24 29.65 -2.56
CA ASN A 74 11.08 31.11 -2.73
C ASN A 74 9.64 31.61 -2.39
N GLY A 75 9.04 31.05 -1.36
CA GLY A 75 7.69 31.39 -0.89
C GLY A 75 6.54 30.75 -1.68
N THR A 76 6.83 30.02 -2.75
CA THR A 76 5.82 29.29 -3.56
C THR A 76 5.82 27.82 -3.15
N MET A 77 4.64 27.24 -2.92
CA MET A 77 4.50 25.81 -2.67
C MET A 77 4.83 25.01 -3.93
N VAL A 78 5.81 24.11 -3.83
CA VAL A 78 6.31 23.30 -4.96
C VAL A 78 5.96 21.82 -4.82
N SER A 79 5.68 21.36 -3.61
CA SER A 79 5.28 19.97 -3.36
C SER A 79 4.41 19.90 -2.11
N SER A 80 3.52 18.92 -2.07
CA SER A 80 2.72 18.58 -0.91
C SER A 80 2.59 17.06 -0.79
N GLY A 81 2.55 16.56 0.43
CA GLY A 81 2.40 15.16 0.76
C GLY A 81 1.96 14.97 2.20
N SER A 82 2.19 13.80 2.72
CA SER A 82 1.87 13.42 4.08
C SER A 82 3.12 13.05 4.88
N GLY A 83 2.97 13.00 6.19
CA GLY A 83 3.98 12.51 7.11
C GLY A 83 3.33 12.07 8.42
N PHE A 84 4.11 11.53 9.33
CA PHE A 84 3.63 11.21 10.67
C PHE A 84 4.75 11.34 11.69
N VAL A 85 4.38 11.75 12.91
CA VAL A 85 5.31 11.81 14.04
C VAL A 85 5.57 10.39 14.52
N TYR A 86 6.81 9.90 14.39
CA TYR A 86 7.13 8.51 14.71
C TYR A 86 7.88 8.32 16.03
N LYS A 87 8.56 9.36 16.52
CA LYS A 87 9.20 9.34 17.84
C LYS A 87 9.41 10.73 18.42
N THR A 88 9.63 10.77 19.75
CA THR A 88 10.17 11.90 20.48
C THR A 88 11.44 11.48 21.19
N GLU A 89 12.49 12.29 21.10
CA GLU A 89 13.76 12.06 21.76
C GLU A 89 14.33 13.39 22.26
N GLY A 90 14.57 13.48 23.57
CA GLY A 90 14.94 14.73 24.22
C GLY A 90 13.87 15.82 24.07
N GLU A 91 14.25 16.97 23.53
CA GLU A 91 13.34 18.11 23.27
C GLU A 91 12.79 18.14 21.86
N LYS A 92 13.07 17.12 21.04
CA LYS A 92 12.65 17.07 19.65
C LYS A 92 11.73 15.87 19.37
N SER A 93 10.78 16.10 18.49
CA SER A 93 10.01 15.05 17.84
C SER A 93 10.40 14.96 16.38
N TYR A 94 10.35 13.76 15.86
CA TYR A 94 10.76 13.45 14.49
C TYR A 94 9.56 12.98 13.67
N ILE A 95 9.51 13.48 12.43
CA ILE A 95 8.45 13.18 11.47
C ILE A 95 9.08 12.45 10.30
N LEU A 96 8.48 11.33 9.89
CA LEU A 96 8.81 10.63 8.66
C LEU A 96 7.93 11.12 7.53
N THR A 97 8.52 11.23 6.35
CA THR A 97 7.87 11.52 5.06
C THR A 97 8.70 10.93 3.93
N ASN A 98 8.31 11.13 2.68
CA ASN A 98 9.17 10.77 1.54
C ASN A 98 10.16 11.88 1.18
N ASN A 99 11.34 11.47 0.66
CA ASN A 99 12.33 12.41 0.15
C ASN A 99 11.75 13.26 -1.00
N HIS A 100 11.03 12.68 -1.96
CA HIS A 100 10.48 13.42 -3.09
C HIS A 100 9.47 14.50 -2.68
N VAL A 101 8.85 14.40 -1.50
CA VAL A 101 7.95 15.43 -0.96
C VAL A 101 8.71 16.68 -0.54
N ILE A 102 9.93 16.53 -0.02
CA ILE A 102 10.73 17.61 0.57
C ILE A 102 11.97 18.02 -0.24
N SER A 103 12.28 17.27 -1.30
CA SER A 103 13.47 17.48 -2.13
C SER A 103 13.42 18.85 -2.82
N GLY A 104 14.53 19.60 -2.75
CA GLY A 104 14.66 20.92 -3.35
C GLY A 104 13.91 22.06 -2.63
N ALA A 105 13.24 21.79 -1.52
CA ALA A 105 12.56 22.82 -0.74
C ALA A 105 13.56 23.72 -0.01
N SER A 106 13.29 25.03 0.00
CA SER A 106 13.99 26.01 0.86
C SER A 106 13.35 26.13 2.24
N GLU A 107 12.06 25.78 2.36
CA GLU A 107 11.28 25.77 3.60
C GLU A 107 10.30 24.60 3.57
N VAL A 108 10.14 23.90 4.69
CA VAL A 108 9.16 22.86 4.88
C VAL A 108 8.26 23.21 6.05
N LYS A 109 6.95 23.09 5.87
CA LYS A 109 5.94 23.27 6.89
C LYS A 109 5.14 21.99 7.08
N VAL A 110 4.64 21.79 8.29
CA VAL A 110 3.71 20.72 8.61
C VAL A 110 2.42 21.31 9.17
N LYS A 111 1.28 20.79 8.69
CA LYS A 111 -0.03 21.15 9.21
C LYS A 111 -0.59 19.97 10.01
N PHE A 112 -1.03 20.24 11.22
CA PHE A 112 -1.63 19.28 12.14
C PHE A 112 -3.14 19.23 12.02
N THR A 113 -3.77 18.17 12.58
CA THR A 113 -5.24 17.95 12.57
C THR A 113 -6.04 19.09 13.21
N ASN A 114 -5.44 19.83 14.13
CA ASN A 114 -6.00 21.05 14.74
C ASN A 114 -5.84 22.32 13.87
N ASN A 115 -5.45 22.17 12.59
CA ASN A 115 -5.18 23.24 11.63
C ASN A 115 -3.96 24.14 11.96
N ARG A 116 -3.18 23.83 13.01
CA ARG A 116 -1.95 24.55 13.30
C ARG A 116 -0.87 24.18 12.28
N THR A 117 -0.20 25.17 11.71
CA THR A 117 0.93 25.00 10.79
C THR A 117 2.21 25.44 11.47
N GLU A 118 3.26 24.62 11.37
CA GLU A 118 4.57 24.88 11.96
C GLU A 118 5.67 24.70 10.89
N THR A 119 6.66 25.60 10.91
CA THR A 119 7.89 25.39 10.13
C THR A 119 8.74 24.36 10.84
N VAL A 120 9.26 23.39 10.08
CA VAL A 120 10.06 22.28 10.57
C VAL A 120 11.45 22.29 9.96
N LYS A 121 12.40 21.66 10.65
CA LYS A 121 13.77 21.51 10.15
C LYS A 121 13.88 20.17 9.40
N VAL A 122 14.40 20.19 8.19
CA VAL A 122 14.85 18.97 7.50
C VAL A 122 16.12 18.49 8.19
N VAL A 123 16.07 17.29 8.77
CA VAL A 123 17.21 16.61 9.41
C VAL A 123 18.10 15.98 8.36
N GLY A 124 17.48 15.31 7.40
CA GLY A 124 18.12 14.67 6.27
C GLY A 124 17.12 13.96 5.41
N SER A 125 17.57 13.54 4.23
CA SER A 125 16.78 12.69 3.36
C SER A 125 17.67 11.78 2.52
N ASP A 126 17.11 10.69 2.03
CA ASP A 126 17.78 9.74 1.18
C ASP A 126 16.93 9.43 -0.05
N GLU A 127 17.50 9.69 -1.22
CA GLU A 127 16.81 9.55 -2.51
C GLU A 127 16.55 8.08 -2.88
N TYR A 128 17.48 7.19 -2.53
CA TYR A 128 17.39 5.77 -2.91
C TYR A 128 16.31 5.01 -2.15
N SER A 129 16.13 5.30 -0.87
CA SER A 129 15.04 4.75 -0.06
C SER A 129 13.77 5.60 -0.10
N ASP A 130 13.87 6.81 -0.68
CA ASP A 130 12.83 7.82 -0.71
C ASP A 130 12.29 8.19 0.69
N ILE A 131 13.19 8.25 1.68
CA ILE A 131 12.86 8.62 3.06
C ILE A 131 13.36 10.03 3.35
N GLY A 132 12.49 10.83 3.98
CA GLY A 132 12.80 12.15 4.54
C GLY A 132 12.50 12.19 6.03
N VAL A 133 13.35 12.88 6.78
CA VAL A 133 13.23 13.07 8.22
C VAL A 133 13.17 14.55 8.54
N LEU A 134 12.12 14.94 9.25
CA LEU A 134 11.91 16.30 9.72
C LEU A 134 11.98 16.31 11.26
N SER A 135 12.34 17.45 11.85
CA SER A 135 12.31 17.63 13.30
C SER A 135 11.57 18.89 13.69
N ILE A 136 10.91 18.81 14.84
CA ILE A 136 10.13 19.88 15.47
C ILE A 136 10.28 19.79 16.99
N ASP A 137 10.00 20.87 17.71
CA ASP A 137 9.99 20.86 19.16
C ASP A 137 8.86 19.98 19.69
N LYS A 138 9.11 19.21 20.74
CA LYS A 138 8.18 18.21 21.27
C LYS A 138 6.84 18.77 21.77
N ASP A 139 6.82 20.02 22.21
CA ASP A 139 5.64 20.72 22.69
C ASP A 139 4.70 21.17 21.56
N LYS A 140 5.16 21.05 20.33
CA LYS A 140 4.41 21.44 19.13
C LYS A 140 3.65 20.30 18.47
N ILE A 141 3.92 19.05 18.82
CA ILE A 141 3.19 17.91 18.28
C ILE A 141 1.88 17.66 19.02
N ILE A 142 0.98 16.89 18.40
CA ILE A 142 -0.26 16.45 19.04
C ILE A 142 -0.07 15.03 19.59
N LYS A 143 0.44 14.12 18.77
CA LYS A 143 0.57 12.70 19.09
C LYS A 143 1.76 12.06 18.39
N VAL A 144 2.30 11.02 18.99
CA VAL A 144 3.29 10.12 18.35
C VAL A 144 2.57 8.86 17.91
N ALA A 145 2.85 8.38 16.70
CA ALA A 145 2.29 7.15 16.15
C ALA A 145 2.85 5.92 16.89
N GLU A 146 2.00 4.93 17.09
CA GLU A 146 2.45 3.60 17.51
C GLU A 146 3.07 2.88 16.30
N ILE A 147 4.26 2.30 16.50
CA ILE A 147 5.00 1.62 15.42
C ILE A 147 4.79 0.12 15.56
N GLY A 148 4.30 -0.49 14.50
CA GLY A 148 4.17 -1.94 14.37
C GLY A 148 5.38 -2.59 13.69
N LYS A 149 5.14 -3.73 13.06
CA LYS A 149 6.15 -4.46 12.30
C LYS A 149 5.58 -4.92 10.96
N ALA A 150 6.22 -4.51 9.87
CA ALA A 150 5.88 -5.00 8.53
C ALA A 150 6.15 -6.50 8.40
N ALA A 151 7.20 -6.99 9.07
CA ALA A 151 7.57 -8.41 9.07
C ALA A 151 6.44 -9.32 9.59
N ASP A 152 5.65 -8.85 10.59
CA ASP A 152 4.58 -9.63 11.22
C ASP A 152 3.28 -9.65 10.40
N THR A 153 3.16 -8.83 9.34
CA THR A 153 1.96 -8.78 8.49
C THR A 153 1.88 -9.97 7.54
N ARG A 154 0.67 -10.36 7.20
CA ARG A 154 0.38 -11.46 6.26
C ARG A 154 -0.40 -10.94 5.07
N LEU A 155 -0.35 -11.66 3.97
CA LEU A 155 -1.21 -11.39 2.81
C LEU A 155 -2.69 -11.52 3.23
N GLY A 156 -3.49 -10.51 2.87
CA GLY A 156 -4.90 -10.42 3.23
C GLY A 156 -5.19 -9.73 4.56
N ASP A 157 -4.17 -9.41 5.38
CA ASP A 157 -4.38 -8.62 6.59
C ASP A 157 -4.89 -7.23 6.23
N THR A 158 -5.88 -6.75 6.98
CA THR A 158 -6.43 -5.39 6.79
C THR A 158 -5.34 -4.35 7.02
N ALA A 159 -5.27 -3.39 6.10
CA ALA A 159 -4.43 -2.22 6.21
C ALA A 159 -5.22 -0.96 5.84
N PHE A 160 -4.84 0.18 6.41
CA PHE A 160 -5.39 1.47 6.03
C PHE A 160 -4.31 2.54 5.94
N VAL A 161 -4.58 3.56 5.16
CA VAL A 161 -3.70 4.69 4.92
C VAL A 161 -4.40 5.95 5.38
N ILE A 162 -3.66 6.87 6.00
CA ILE A 162 -4.12 8.23 6.27
C ILE A 162 -3.19 9.19 5.54
N GLY A 163 -3.77 10.08 4.73
CA GLY A 163 -2.99 11.03 3.94
C GLY A 163 -3.81 12.22 3.44
N THR A 164 -3.20 13.01 2.57
CA THR A 164 -3.78 14.24 1.99
C THR A 164 -3.82 14.13 0.47
N PRO A 165 -4.75 13.32 -0.10
CA PRO A 165 -4.79 13.13 -1.53
C PRO A 165 -5.24 14.41 -2.24
N LEU A 166 -4.60 14.70 -3.39
CA LEU A 166 -4.94 15.72 -4.38
C LEU A 166 -4.82 17.17 -3.92
N ALA A 167 -5.40 17.57 -2.79
CA ALA A 167 -5.42 18.95 -2.32
C ALA A 167 -5.64 19.02 -0.80
N SER A 168 -5.33 20.17 -0.20
CA SER A 168 -5.44 20.40 1.25
C SER A 168 -6.87 20.26 1.80
N GLU A 169 -7.89 20.38 0.95
CA GLU A 169 -9.29 20.16 1.31
C GLU A 169 -9.59 18.70 1.67
N TYR A 170 -8.77 17.75 1.16
CA TYR A 170 -8.90 16.32 1.40
C TYR A 170 -7.88 15.81 2.42
N SER A 171 -7.32 16.71 3.23
CA SER A 171 -6.39 16.34 4.29
C SER A 171 -6.96 15.28 5.22
N TRP A 172 -6.10 14.35 5.66
CA TRP A 172 -6.44 13.23 6.55
C TRP A 172 -7.52 12.28 5.99
N THR A 173 -7.58 12.13 4.68
CA THR A 173 -8.41 11.09 4.04
C THR A 173 -7.91 9.71 4.45
N VAL A 174 -8.86 8.84 4.80
CA VAL A 174 -8.60 7.44 5.14
C VAL A 174 -8.95 6.55 3.95
N ALA A 175 -8.03 5.69 3.52
CA ALA A 175 -8.28 4.65 2.55
C ALA A 175 -8.00 3.28 3.17
N ARG A 176 -8.94 2.34 3.04
CA ARG A 176 -8.83 0.97 3.55
C ARG A 176 -8.55 0.00 2.42
N GLY A 177 -7.76 -1.01 2.69
CA GLY A 177 -7.47 -2.14 1.84
C GLY A 177 -6.87 -3.29 2.64
N ILE A 178 -6.06 -4.11 1.95
CA ILE A 178 -5.33 -5.24 2.53
C ILE A 178 -3.85 -5.17 2.13
N ILE A 179 -3.04 -5.98 2.77
CA ILE A 179 -1.69 -6.29 2.31
C ILE A 179 -1.81 -7.28 1.15
N SER A 180 -1.59 -6.81 -0.08
CA SER A 180 -1.73 -7.58 -1.31
C SER A 180 -0.42 -8.27 -1.73
N GLY A 181 0.72 -7.82 -1.21
CA GLY A 181 2.04 -8.38 -1.49
C GLY A 181 3.08 -7.98 -0.46
N LYS A 182 4.11 -8.82 -0.29
CA LYS A 182 5.29 -8.55 0.53
C LYS A 182 6.54 -8.83 -0.29
N ASP A 183 7.64 -8.23 0.11
CA ASP A 183 8.96 -8.46 -0.49
C ASP A 183 8.95 -8.27 -2.02
N ARG A 184 8.21 -7.24 -2.48
CA ARG A 184 8.17 -6.90 -3.90
C ARG A 184 9.40 -6.09 -4.27
N LEU A 185 10.19 -6.61 -5.20
CA LEU A 185 11.32 -5.90 -5.78
C LEU A 185 10.80 -5.02 -6.93
N VAL A 186 10.79 -3.71 -6.72
CA VAL A 186 10.32 -2.72 -7.70
C VAL A 186 11.50 -1.92 -8.21
N GLU A 187 11.64 -1.87 -9.52
CA GLU A 187 12.65 -1.06 -10.19
C GLU A 187 12.27 0.43 -10.11
N VAL A 188 13.23 1.24 -9.71
CA VAL A 188 13.09 2.70 -9.63
C VAL A 188 14.03 3.35 -10.60
N ASN A 189 13.48 4.20 -11.44
CA ASN A 189 14.27 4.95 -12.41
C ASN A 189 14.69 6.30 -11.84
N ALA A 190 15.94 6.70 -12.07
CA ALA A 190 16.33 8.08 -11.88
C ALA A 190 15.54 8.97 -12.84
N SER A 191 15.22 10.18 -12.41
CA SER A 191 14.49 11.15 -13.22
C SER A 191 15.15 11.28 -14.61
N ASN A 192 14.38 11.04 -15.67
CA ASN A 192 14.76 11.05 -17.08
C ASN A 192 15.64 9.89 -17.59
N SER A 193 15.74 8.78 -16.89
CA SER A 193 16.40 7.56 -17.38
C SER A 193 15.38 6.47 -17.72
N SER A 194 15.55 5.78 -18.84
CA SER A 194 14.78 4.58 -19.19
C SER A 194 15.38 3.30 -18.59
N VAL A 195 16.54 3.42 -17.93
CA VAL A 195 17.23 2.32 -17.28
C VAL A 195 16.97 2.39 -15.78
N ALA A 196 16.59 1.27 -15.16
CA ALA A 196 16.43 1.16 -13.72
C ALA A 196 17.72 1.59 -13.03
N SER A 197 17.61 2.50 -12.07
CA SER A 197 18.78 2.99 -11.32
C SER A 197 19.05 2.18 -10.06
N TRP A 198 17.99 1.66 -9.46
CA TRP A 198 18.06 0.77 -8.28
C TRP A 198 16.75 -0.01 -8.10
N VAL A 199 16.77 -0.95 -7.19
CA VAL A 199 15.62 -1.77 -6.81
C VAL A 199 15.23 -1.47 -5.37
N MET A 200 13.94 -1.28 -5.11
CA MET A 200 13.40 -1.12 -3.75
C MET A 200 12.62 -2.37 -3.36
N ASN A 201 12.80 -2.82 -2.13
CA ASN A 201 11.93 -3.83 -1.52
C ASN A 201 10.73 -3.13 -0.86
N VAL A 202 9.52 -3.51 -1.24
CA VAL A 202 8.30 -2.84 -0.79
C VAL A 202 7.17 -3.82 -0.48
N MET A 203 6.22 -3.37 0.33
CA MET A 203 4.91 -3.98 0.50
C MET A 203 3.96 -3.47 -0.57
N GLN A 204 3.00 -4.30 -0.96
CA GLN A 204 1.90 -3.96 -1.87
C GLN A 204 0.57 -3.92 -1.11
N THR A 205 -0.28 -2.96 -1.43
CA THR A 205 -1.65 -2.83 -0.92
C THR A 205 -2.62 -2.44 -2.04
N ASP A 206 -3.87 -2.79 -1.90
CA ASP A 206 -4.98 -2.32 -2.75
C ASP A 206 -5.71 -1.10 -2.14
N ALA A 207 -5.31 -0.65 -0.94
CA ALA A 207 -5.74 0.64 -0.44
C ALA A 207 -5.39 1.76 -1.44
N ALA A 208 -6.32 2.67 -1.67
CA ALA A 208 -6.15 3.74 -2.65
C ALA A 208 -4.96 4.65 -2.30
N ILE A 209 -3.86 4.55 -3.06
CA ILE A 209 -2.70 5.42 -2.98
C ILE A 209 -2.78 6.42 -4.13
N ASN A 210 -2.95 7.68 -3.79
CA ASN A 210 -3.05 8.80 -4.72
C ASN A 210 -1.98 9.86 -4.41
N SER A 211 -1.77 10.78 -5.35
CA SER A 211 -0.90 11.94 -5.14
C SER A 211 -1.32 12.68 -3.86
N GLY A 212 -0.36 12.91 -2.96
CA GLY A 212 -0.57 13.52 -1.65
C GLY A 212 -0.60 12.52 -0.48
N ASN A 213 -0.86 11.22 -0.71
CA ASN A 213 -0.70 10.19 0.33
C ASN A 213 0.79 9.85 0.56
N SER A 214 1.68 10.17 -0.39
CA SER A 214 3.13 9.95 -0.29
C SER A 214 3.68 10.46 1.03
N GLY A 215 4.44 9.62 1.74
CA GLY A 215 5.01 9.91 3.05
C GLY A 215 4.06 9.65 4.22
N GLY A 216 2.77 9.42 3.96
CA GLY A 216 1.79 9.06 4.97
C GLY A 216 1.98 7.62 5.48
N PRO A 217 1.44 7.30 6.67
CA PRO A 217 1.51 5.97 7.22
C PRO A 217 0.55 5.02 6.54
N ILE A 218 0.97 3.77 6.33
CA ILE A 218 0.08 2.62 6.22
C ILE A 218 0.12 1.88 7.55
N ALA A 219 -1.05 1.56 8.10
CA ALA A 219 -1.20 0.96 9.42
C ALA A 219 -2.03 -0.33 9.36
N ASN A 220 -1.84 -1.20 10.34
CA ASN A 220 -2.60 -2.41 10.55
C ASN A 220 -3.92 -2.13 11.29
N ALA A 221 -4.76 -3.16 11.48
CA ALA A 221 -6.05 -3.05 12.17
C ALA A 221 -5.96 -2.63 13.65
N ASN A 222 -4.77 -2.61 14.26
CA ASN A 222 -4.54 -2.11 15.61
C ASN A 222 -4.19 -0.62 15.66
N GLY A 223 -4.03 0.03 14.50
CA GLY A 223 -3.59 1.42 14.39
C GLY A 223 -2.08 1.60 14.50
N GLU A 224 -1.31 0.52 14.38
CA GLU A 224 0.15 0.53 14.40
C GLU A 224 0.69 0.72 12.98
N VAL A 225 1.64 1.63 12.82
CA VAL A 225 2.25 1.94 11.52
C VAL A 225 3.17 0.79 11.11
N ILE A 226 2.91 0.22 9.94
CA ILE A 226 3.69 -0.88 9.35
C ILE A 226 4.50 -0.46 8.13
N GLY A 227 4.29 0.76 7.61
CA GLY A 227 5.07 1.27 6.47
C GLY A 227 4.74 2.71 6.12
N ILE A 228 5.43 3.19 5.09
CA ILE A 228 5.27 4.54 4.52
C ILE A 228 4.80 4.42 3.08
N THR A 229 3.66 5.03 2.75
CA THR A 229 3.11 5.02 1.39
C THR A 229 4.02 5.76 0.41
N ASN A 230 4.14 5.22 -0.81
CA ASN A 230 5.01 5.78 -1.82
C ASN A 230 4.33 5.75 -3.20
N MET A 231 3.88 6.93 -3.65
CA MET A 231 3.23 7.10 -4.95
C MET A 231 4.21 7.02 -6.13
N LYS A 232 5.50 7.34 -5.93
CA LYS A 232 6.54 7.29 -6.98
C LYS A 232 6.69 5.89 -7.59
N LEU A 233 6.32 4.86 -6.84
CA LEU A 233 6.40 3.44 -7.25
C LEU A 233 5.14 2.94 -7.97
N VAL A 234 4.09 3.76 -8.04
CA VAL A 234 2.83 3.37 -8.70
C VAL A 234 2.95 3.64 -10.19
N SER A 235 2.72 2.62 -11.01
CA SER A 235 2.58 2.79 -12.46
C SER A 235 1.32 3.57 -12.79
N SER A 236 1.44 4.62 -13.59
CA SER A 236 0.30 5.41 -14.04
C SER A 236 -0.72 4.54 -14.78
N GLY A 237 -1.97 4.57 -14.33
CA GLY A 237 -3.10 3.86 -14.97
C GLY A 237 -3.39 2.47 -14.46
N VAL A 238 -2.73 1.99 -13.39
CA VAL A 238 -3.06 0.73 -12.72
C VAL A 238 -3.74 1.03 -11.39
N GLU A 239 -5.04 0.76 -11.29
CA GLU A 239 -5.79 0.87 -10.05
C GLU A 239 -5.58 -0.38 -9.16
N GLY A 240 -5.65 -0.21 -7.83
CA GLY A 240 -5.53 -1.30 -6.87
C GLY A 240 -4.11 -1.83 -6.67
N MET A 241 -3.09 -1.10 -7.14
CA MET A 241 -1.67 -1.39 -6.89
C MET A 241 -0.98 -0.20 -6.22
N GLY A 242 -1.02 -0.18 -4.90
CA GLY A 242 -0.26 0.76 -4.08
C GLY A 242 0.97 0.10 -3.49
N PHE A 243 2.01 0.89 -3.21
CA PHE A 243 3.24 0.41 -2.59
C PHE A 243 3.57 1.21 -1.34
N ALA A 244 4.21 0.52 -0.38
CA ALA A 244 4.69 1.12 0.86
C ALA A 244 6.06 0.58 1.23
N ILE A 245 6.91 1.46 1.73
CA ILE A 245 8.23 1.11 2.27
C ILE A 245 8.00 0.48 3.65
N PRO A 246 8.55 -0.72 3.95
CA PRO A 246 8.44 -1.32 5.27
C PRO A 246 8.94 -0.39 6.38
N ILE A 247 8.25 -0.39 7.52
CA ILE A 247 8.55 0.58 8.59
C ILE A 247 9.93 0.35 9.21
N GLU A 248 10.39 -0.89 9.29
CA GLU A 248 11.70 -1.23 9.81
C GLU A 248 12.82 -0.62 8.96
N ASP A 249 12.69 -0.70 7.64
CA ASP A 249 13.63 -0.12 6.69
C ASP A 249 13.64 1.40 6.80
N ALA A 250 12.45 2.01 6.85
CA ALA A 250 12.29 3.45 7.00
C ALA A 250 12.92 3.98 8.29
N ILE A 251 12.71 3.31 9.42
CA ILE A 251 13.29 3.69 10.72
C ILE A 251 14.80 3.52 10.70
N SER A 252 15.33 2.43 10.14
CA SER A 252 16.78 2.20 10.04
C SER A 252 17.48 3.34 9.30
N ILE A 253 16.90 3.77 8.18
CA ILE A 253 17.39 4.93 7.41
C ILE A 253 17.27 6.21 8.22
N ALA A 254 16.11 6.45 8.83
CA ALA A 254 15.85 7.66 9.63
C ALA A 254 16.83 7.82 10.80
N GLU A 255 17.10 6.73 11.52
CA GLU A 255 18.07 6.74 12.63
C GLU A 255 19.50 7.09 12.16
N SER A 256 19.88 6.61 10.97
CA SER A 256 21.16 6.96 10.37
C SER A 256 21.22 8.45 9.99
N LEU A 257 20.13 8.98 9.41
CA LEU A 257 20.04 10.41 9.05
C LEU A 257 20.06 11.32 10.30
N ILE A 258 19.39 10.94 11.39
CA ILE A 258 19.37 11.70 12.65
C ILE A 258 20.76 11.77 13.30
N LYS A 259 21.51 10.69 13.23
CA LYS A 259 22.90 10.66 13.74
C LYS A 259 23.86 11.49 12.89
N GLY A 260 23.38 12.20 11.87
CA GLY A 260 24.19 13.00 10.96
C GLY A 260 24.98 12.13 9.97
N GLY A 261 24.61 10.86 9.87
CA GLY A 261 25.20 9.91 8.95
C GLY A 261 24.73 10.16 7.52
N LYS A 262 25.67 10.03 6.58
CA LYS A 262 25.36 9.82 5.18
C LYS A 262 25.01 8.35 5.03
N ILE A 263 23.93 8.04 4.33
CA ILE A 263 23.63 6.64 4.02
C ILE A 263 24.68 6.16 3.04
N GLU A 264 25.66 5.41 3.53
CA GLU A 264 26.71 4.83 2.69
C GLU A 264 26.15 3.57 2.02
N ARG A 265 26.12 3.60 0.71
CA ARG A 265 25.80 2.43 -0.10
C ARG A 265 27.03 2.01 -0.90
N PRO A 266 27.46 0.76 -0.76
CA PRO A 266 28.52 0.24 -1.63
C PRO A 266 27.99 0.29 -3.07
N MET A 267 28.80 0.85 -3.97
CA MET A 267 28.46 0.99 -5.38
C MET A 267 29.58 0.35 -6.21
N LEU A 268 29.21 -0.54 -7.11
CA LEU A 268 30.17 -1.13 -8.03
C LEU A 268 30.59 -0.13 -9.13
N GLY A 269 29.66 0.68 -9.59
CA GLY A 269 29.86 1.72 -10.61
C GLY A 269 29.84 1.15 -12.03
N VAL A 270 28.88 0.27 -12.30
CA VAL A 270 28.59 -0.29 -13.63
C VAL A 270 27.13 -0.05 -13.99
N GLY A 271 26.86 0.15 -15.27
CA GLY A 271 25.52 0.01 -15.83
C GLY A 271 25.45 -1.34 -16.55
N THR A 272 24.49 -2.17 -16.15
CA THR A 272 24.35 -3.53 -16.70
C THR A 272 23.01 -3.70 -17.41
N LEU A 273 22.97 -4.65 -18.34
CA LEU A 273 21.78 -5.17 -18.99
C LEU A 273 21.77 -6.69 -18.85
N ASP A 274 20.57 -7.26 -18.82
CA ASP A 274 20.39 -8.69 -18.89
C ASP A 274 20.89 -9.25 -20.22
N VAL A 275 21.56 -10.40 -20.20
CA VAL A 275 22.05 -11.10 -21.41
C VAL A 275 20.92 -11.36 -22.41
N SER A 276 19.69 -11.60 -21.92
CA SER A 276 18.52 -11.85 -22.76
C SER A 276 18.08 -10.63 -23.59
N ASN A 277 18.49 -9.42 -23.19
CA ASN A 277 18.11 -8.16 -23.85
C ASN A 277 19.04 -7.82 -25.04
N THR A 278 19.20 -8.79 -25.95
CA THR A 278 20.14 -8.73 -27.08
C THR A 278 19.94 -7.51 -27.99
N ASP A 279 18.68 -7.08 -28.19
CA ASP A 279 18.34 -5.93 -29.03
C ASP A 279 18.84 -4.61 -28.45
N ALA A 280 18.72 -4.43 -27.13
CA ALA A 280 19.22 -3.24 -26.44
C ALA A 280 20.76 -3.25 -26.37
N LEU A 281 21.38 -4.42 -26.11
CA LEU A 281 22.82 -4.57 -26.10
C LEU A 281 23.45 -4.14 -27.43
N ILE A 282 22.86 -4.54 -28.55
CA ILE A 282 23.38 -4.20 -29.87
C ILE A 282 23.09 -2.73 -30.22
N ARG A 283 21.85 -2.26 -30.03
CA ARG A 283 21.44 -0.92 -30.47
C ARG A 283 21.99 0.21 -29.61
N GLU A 284 21.99 0.04 -28.31
CA GLU A 284 22.37 1.11 -27.38
C GLU A 284 23.85 1.06 -27.02
N TYR A 285 24.43 -0.14 -26.95
CA TYR A 285 25.79 -0.32 -26.47
C TYR A 285 26.75 -0.86 -27.55
N GLY A 286 26.24 -1.32 -28.68
CA GLY A 286 27.09 -1.95 -29.73
C GLY A 286 27.75 -3.24 -29.28
N ILE A 287 27.16 -3.96 -28.32
CA ILE A 287 27.68 -5.21 -27.75
C ILE A 287 27.00 -6.39 -28.44
N SER A 288 27.81 -7.30 -28.99
CA SER A 288 27.34 -8.58 -29.52
C SER A 288 27.94 -9.71 -28.70
N LEU A 289 27.10 -10.50 -28.06
CA LEU A 289 27.53 -11.63 -27.23
C LEU A 289 27.73 -12.88 -28.03
N SER A 290 28.65 -13.74 -27.57
CA SER A 290 28.79 -15.10 -28.07
C SER A 290 27.53 -15.91 -27.75
N LYS A 291 27.11 -16.80 -28.67
CA LYS A 291 25.93 -17.69 -28.49
C LYS A 291 25.99 -18.61 -27.28
N ASN A 292 27.15 -18.77 -26.70
CA ASN A 292 27.37 -19.64 -25.54
C ASN A 292 27.07 -18.90 -24.21
N ILE A 293 26.86 -17.58 -24.24
CA ILE A 293 26.54 -16.74 -23.07
C ILE A 293 25.04 -16.60 -23.04
N THR A 294 24.39 -17.31 -22.13
CA THR A 294 22.90 -17.36 -22.01
C THR A 294 22.36 -16.76 -20.73
N GLU A 295 23.25 -16.52 -19.75
CA GLU A 295 22.87 -15.98 -18.42
C GLU A 295 23.95 -15.00 -17.95
N GLY A 296 23.53 -14.01 -17.15
CA GLY A 296 24.41 -13.02 -16.55
C GLY A 296 24.02 -11.58 -16.84
N ALA A 297 24.73 -10.65 -16.22
CA ALA A 297 24.56 -9.20 -16.42
C ALA A 297 25.72 -8.66 -17.28
N VAL A 298 25.40 -8.14 -18.47
CA VAL A 298 26.39 -7.56 -19.40
C VAL A 298 26.73 -6.15 -18.97
N VAL A 299 27.99 -5.84 -18.82
CA VAL A 299 28.50 -4.50 -18.51
C VAL A 299 28.37 -3.60 -19.76
N GLY A 300 27.38 -2.73 -19.77
CA GLY A 300 27.20 -1.73 -20.83
C GLY A 300 28.06 -0.47 -20.64
N TYR A 301 28.34 -0.14 -19.38
CA TYR A 301 29.06 1.06 -18.99
C TYR A 301 29.80 0.85 -17.68
N VAL A 302 31.03 1.39 -17.57
CA VAL A 302 31.82 1.44 -16.33
C VAL A 302 32.09 2.92 -16.00
N GLN A 303 31.74 3.31 -14.77
CA GLN A 303 31.98 4.64 -14.27
C GLN A 303 33.46 4.82 -13.93
N LYS A 304 34.11 5.82 -14.56
CA LYS A 304 35.53 6.12 -14.33
C LYS A 304 35.80 6.44 -12.84
N GLY A 305 36.82 5.81 -12.28
CA GLY A 305 37.22 5.99 -10.87
C GLY A 305 36.40 5.16 -9.88
N SER A 306 35.40 4.38 -10.35
CA SER A 306 34.61 3.48 -9.52
C SER A 306 35.41 2.26 -9.05
N PRO A 307 34.87 1.46 -8.10
CA PRO A 307 35.45 0.15 -7.77
C PRO A 307 35.57 -0.79 -8.96
N ALA A 308 34.58 -0.80 -9.86
CA ALA A 308 34.61 -1.61 -11.09
C ALA A 308 35.75 -1.21 -12.04
N ASP A 309 35.92 0.09 -12.28
CA ASP A 309 37.02 0.63 -13.09
C ASP A 309 38.38 0.28 -12.51
N LYS A 310 38.53 0.45 -11.18
CA LYS A 310 39.78 0.07 -10.48
C LYS A 310 40.04 -1.42 -10.47
N ALA A 311 39.01 -2.26 -10.55
CA ALA A 311 39.12 -3.71 -10.66
C ALA A 311 39.37 -4.17 -12.10
N GLY A 312 39.31 -3.25 -13.09
CA GLY A 312 39.58 -3.57 -14.48
C GLY A 312 38.37 -4.15 -15.23
N LEU A 313 37.16 -3.94 -14.74
CA LEU A 313 35.95 -4.27 -15.50
C LEU A 313 35.82 -3.33 -16.70
N GLU A 314 35.49 -3.92 -17.85
CA GLU A 314 35.31 -3.18 -19.09
C GLU A 314 33.92 -3.38 -19.69
N LYS A 315 33.54 -2.48 -20.58
CA LYS A 315 32.32 -2.60 -21.37
C LYS A 315 32.36 -3.87 -22.22
N GLY A 316 31.34 -4.69 -22.14
CA GLY A 316 31.21 -5.99 -22.81
C GLY A 316 31.50 -7.18 -21.92
N ASP A 317 32.06 -6.98 -20.74
CA ASP A 317 32.20 -8.05 -19.74
C ASP A 317 30.84 -8.58 -19.31
N VAL A 318 30.80 -9.84 -18.93
CA VAL A 318 29.56 -10.48 -18.40
C VAL A 318 29.81 -10.94 -16.98
N ILE A 319 29.05 -10.36 -16.07
CA ILE A 319 29.07 -10.74 -14.66
C ILE A 319 28.13 -11.93 -14.50
N THR A 320 28.69 -13.10 -14.25
CA THR A 320 27.97 -14.37 -14.09
C THR A 320 27.79 -14.75 -12.62
N LYS A 321 28.54 -14.10 -11.72
CA LYS A 321 28.49 -14.39 -10.29
C LYS A 321 28.81 -13.15 -9.47
N PHE A 322 28.06 -12.94 -8.36
CA PHE A 322 28.32 -11.89 -7.39
C PHE A 322 28.34 -12.50 -5.97
N GLY A 323 29.53 -12.54 -5.34
CA GLY A 323 29.73 -13.31 -4.11
C GLY A 323 29.45 -14.79 -4.34
N ASP A 324 28.51 -15.34 -3.58
CA ASP A 324 28.07 -16.75 -3.70
C ASP A 324 26.84 -16.94 -4.60
N TYR A 325 26.30 -15.85 -5.19
CA TYR A 325 25.08 -15.87 -6.00
C TYR A 325 25.42 -15.91 -7.48
N ASP A 326 24.85 -16.87 -8.19
CA ASP A 326 24.87 -16.91 -9.65
C ASP A 326 23.86 -15.91 -10.21
N ILE A 327 24.26 -15.14 -11.22
CA ILE A 327 23.42 -14.17 -11.92
C ILE A 327 22.82 -14.86 -13.13
N LYS A 328 21.49 -15.00 -13.12
CA LYS A 328 20.72 -15.68 -14.16
C LYS A 328 20.04 -14.68 -15.07
#